data_e1fc450dc34e547fdb404bd478fafc72
#
_entry.id   e1fc450dc34e547fdb404bd478fafc72
#
_cell.length_a   1.000
_cell.length_b   1.000
_cell.length_c   1.000
_cell.angle_alpha   90.00
_cell.angle_beta   90.00
_cell.angle_gamma   90.00
#
_symmetry.space_group_name_H-M   'P 1'
#
loop_
_entity.id
_entity.type
_entity.pdbx_description
1 polymer ?
#
loop_
_entity_poly.entity_id
_entity_poly.type
_entity_poly.pdbx_seq_one_letter_code
_entity_poly.pdbx_strand_id
1 'polypeptide(L)'
;MNKLRENKIAGSFEKFDDDEFYKISNIQEMPPFFINLASNSDIWMYLSSNGSLTAGRKNASFAVFPYETDDKIHIDSFTGPKTIIRITENGQIKLWEPFDKSVVNPYKFTRNLYKNIWGNALVYEEINHTLNVSFKYKWENSEKFGLVRTSCIVITS
;
A
#
# COMPACT_ATOMS: atom_id res chain seq x y z
N MET A 1 6.03 2.82 -34.75
CA MET A 1 5.23 1.89 -33.91
C MET A 1 5.94 1.71 -32.58
N ASN A 2 5.65 2.55 -31.57
CA ASN A 2 6.20 2.38 -30.24
C ASN A 2 5.49 1.19 -29.56
N LYS A 3 6.19 0.08 -29.38
CA LYS A 3 5.77 -0.99 -28.47
C LYS A 3 5.60 -0.36 -27.09
N LEU A 4 4.36 -0.20 -26.61
CA LEU A 4 4.07 -0.01 -25.22
C LEU A 4 4.81 -1.12 -24.47
N ARG A 5 5.75 -0.77 -23.61
CA ARG A 5 6.37 -1.73 -22.68
C ARG A 5 5.22 -2.20 -21.79
N GLU A 6 4.78 -3.43 -21.98
CA GLU A 6 3.89 -4.10 -21.04
C GLU A 6 4.55 -4.01 -19.65
N ASN A 7 3.85 -3.44 -18.69
CA ASN A 7 4.28 -3.38 -17.30
C ASN A 7 4.31 -4.81 -16.76
N LYS A 8 5.46 -5.45 -16.88
CA LYS A 8 5.63 -6.85 -16.47
C LYS A 8 5.73 -6.94 -14.96
N ILE A 9 4.95 -7.83 -14.34
CA ILE A 9 5.10 -8.20 -12.93
C ILE A 9 6.51 -8.78 -12.75
N ALA A 10 7.24 -8.30 -11.75
CA ALA A 10 8.58 -8.75 -11.42
C ALA A 10 8.82 -8.73 -9.91
N GLY A 11 9.65 -9.67 -9.44
CA GLY A 11 10.12 -9.74 -8.07
C GLY A 11 11.61 -9.40 -7.97
N SER A 12 12.00 -8.69 -6.92
CA SER A 12 13.40 -8.38 -6.60
C SER A 12 13.60 -8.18 -5.10
N PHE A 13 14.83 -8.38 -4.62
CA PHE A 13 15.21 -7.93 -3.28
C PHE A 13 15.75 -6.52 -3.34
N GLU A 14 15.32 -5.68 -2.39
CA GLU A 14 15.77 -4.29 -2.23
C GLU A 14 16.04 -4.01 -0.76
N LYS A 15 17.04 -3.15 -0.48
CA LYS A 15 17.36 -2.69 0.87
C LYS A 15 16.76 -1.31 1.11
N PHE A 16 16.09 -1.15 2.24
CA PHE A 16 15.65 0.14 2.78
C PHE A 16 16.21 0.29 4.19
N ASP A 17 16.96 1.35 4.41
CA ASP A 17 17.69 1.55 5.65
C ASP A 17 18.59 0.32 5.94
N ASP A 18 18.42 -0.34 7.07
CA ASP A 18 19.16 -1.54 7.46
C ASP A 18 18.38 -2.84 7.22
N ASP A 19 17.22 -2.77 6.56
CA ASP A 19 16.34 -3.93 6.38
C ASP A 19 16.25 -4.36 4.90
N GLU A 20 16.03 -5.65 4.68
CA GLU A 20 15.89 -6.24 3.35
C GLU A 20 14.41 -6.56 3.06
N PHE A 21 13.93 -6.11 1.91
CA PHE A 21 12.57 -6.29 1.44
C PHE A 21 12.52 -7.06 0.14
N TYR A 22 11.53 -7.94 0.02
CA TYR A 22 11.14 -8.49 -1.27
C TYR A 22 10.09 -7.58 -1.89
N LYS A 23 10.42 -7.04 -3.06
CA LYS A 23 9.56 -6.17 -3.86
C LYS A 23 8.81 -6.99 -4.90
N ILE A 24 7.53 -6.69 -5.07
CA ILE A 24 6.74 -7.08 -6.24
C ILE A 24 6.37 -5.81 -6.99
N SER A 25 6.85 -5.70 -8.22
CA SER A 25 6.56 -4.56 -9.11
C SER A 25 5.30 -4.80 -9.92
N ASN A 26 4.57 -3.71 -10.23
CA ASN A 26 3.36 -3.74 -11.06
C ASN A 26 2.24 -4.62 -10.47
N ILE A 27 2.03 -4.54 -9.18
CA ILE A 27 0.98 -5.34 -8.48
C ILE A 27 -0.43 -5.03 -8.97
N GLN A 28 -0.67 -3.89 -9.63
CA GLN A 28 -1.96 -3.56 -10.25
C GLN A 28 -2.35 -4.53 -11.37
N GLU A 29 -1.40 -5.27 -11.92
CA GLU A 29 -1.61 -6.30 -12.94
C GLU A 29 -1.92 -7.69 -12.33
N MET A 30 -1.97 -7.79 -11.00
CA MET A 30 -2.25 -9.03 -10.28
C MET A 30 -3.64 -8.98 -9.65
N PRO A 31 -4.32 -10.13 -9.53
CA PRO A 31 -5.45 -10.23 -8.61
C PRO A 31 -5.03 -9.86 -7.18
N PRO A 32 -5.91 -9.25 -6.38
CA PRO A 32 -5.63 -9.01 -4.97
C PRO A 32 -5.26 -10.30 -4.23
N PHE A 33 -4.32 -10.22 -3.30
CA PHE A 33 -3.92 -11.35 -2.49
C PHE A 33 -3.73 -10.94 -1.03
N PHE A 34 -3.86 -11.92 -0.16
CA PHE A 34 -3.82 -11.78 1.28
C PHE A 34 -2.38 -11.66 1.80
N ILE A 35 -2.20 -10.80 2.80
CA ILE A 35 -0.93 -10.56 3.48
C ILE A 35 -1.21 -10.42 4.98
N ASN A 36 -0.41 -11.09 5.81
CA ASN A 36 -0.38 -10.84 7.24
C ASN A 36 0.94 -10.22 7.67
N LEU A 37 0.91 -9.40 8.70
CA LEU A 37 2.12 -8.91 9.38
C LEU A 37 2.33 -9.65 10.70
N ALA A 38 3.54 -10.18 10.88
CA ALA A 38 3.96 -10.79 12.13
C ALA A 38 4.08 -9.75 13.24
N SER A 39 3.74 -10.15 14.46
CA SER A 39 3.87 -9.33 15.68
C SER A 39 4.33 -10.18 16.83
N ASN A 40 5.16 -9.60 17.72
CA ASN A 40 5.58 -10.21 18.99
C ASN A 40 4.61 -9.88 20.14
N SER A 41 3.53 -9.16 19.84
CA SER A 41 2.53 -8.75 20.82
C SER A 41 1.14 -9.30 20.46
N ASP A 42 0.11 -8.84 21.15
CA ASP A 42 -1.29 -9.20 20.90
C ASP A 42 -1.92 -8.52 19.65
N ILE A 43 -1.10 -7.87 18.83
CA ILE A 43 -1.56 -7.19 17.61
C ILE A 43 -1.72 -8.21 16.49
N TRP A 44 -2.85 -8.14 15.80
CA TRP A 44 -3.09 -8.84 14.55
C TRP A 44 -3.37 -7.83 13.44
N MET A 45 -2.84 -8.08 12.24
CA MET A 45 -3.04 -7.26 11.06
C MET A 45 -3.06 -8.13 9.81
N TYR A 46 -4.18 -8.08 9.11
CA TYR A 46 -4.39 -8.72 7.83
C TYR A 46 -4.66 -7.66 6.77
N LEU A 47 -3.98 -7.79 5.65
CA LEU A 47 -3.99 -6.79 4.58
C LEU A 47 -4.26 -7.46 3.24
N SER A 48 -4.76 -6.68 2.31
CA SER A 48 -4.79 -7.04 0.90
C SER A 48 -3.74 -6.26 0.13
N SER A 49 -3.20 -6.84 -0.93
CA SER A 49 -2.27 -6.16 -1.84
C SER A 49 -2.85 -4.88 -2.46
N ASN A 50 -4.15 -4.69 -2.41
CA ASN A 50 -4.85 -3.49 -2.85
C ASN A 50 -4.90 -2.34 -1.81
N GLY A 51 -4.34 -2.55 -0.60
CA GLY A 51 -4.30 -1.55 0.47
C GLY A 51 -5.43 -1.64 1.50
N SER A 52 -6.43 -2.50 1.31
CA SER A 52 -7.45 -2.76 2.32
C SER A 52 -6.86 -3.53 3.49
N LEU A 53 -7.36 -3.32 4.69
CA LEU A 53 -6.88 -4.00 5.88
C LEU A 53 -7.96 -4.17 6.96
N THR A 54 -7.73 -5.15 7.81
CA THR A 54 -8.39 -5.35 9.09
C THR A 54 -7.32 -5.58 10.15
N ALA A 55 -7.45 -4.96 11.31
CA ALA A 55 -6.41 -4.99 12.33
C ALA A 55 -6.96 -4.71 13.73
N GLY A 56 -6.30 -5.23 14.73
CA GLY A 56 -6.68 -4.99 16.12
C GLY A 56 -5.74 -5.65 17.12
N ARG A 57 -6.24 -5.79 18.34
CA ARG A 57 -5.54 -6.46 19.44
C ARG A 57 -6.33 -7.67 19.92
N LYS A 58 -5.65 -8.66 20.47
CA LYS A 58 -6.21 -9.87 21.10
C LYS A 58 -7.09 -10.70 20.16
N ASN A 59 -8.28 -10.18 19.83
CA ASN A 59 -9.25 -10.86 18.97
C ASN A 59 -10.14 -9.84 18.24
N ALA A 60 -11.07 -10.30 17.42
CA ALA A 60 -11.94 -9.48 16.59
C ALA A 60 -12.79 -8.44 17.36
N SER A 61 -13.12 -8.70 18.64
CA SER A 61 -13.88 -7.74 19.47
C SER A 61 -13.06 -6.51 19.86
N PHE A 62 -11.73 -6.55 19.71
CA PHE A 62 -10.81 -5.45 19.95
C PHE A 62 -10.19 -4.94 18.64
N ALA A 63 -10.97 -4.95 17.58
CA ALA A 63 -10.57 -4.41 16.30
C ALA A 63 -10.44 -2.88 16.35
N VAL A 64 -9.32 -2.36 15.83
CA VAL A 64 -9.09 -0.92 15.57
C VAL A 64 -9.64 -0.56 14.19
N PHE A 65 -9.36 -1.41 13.20
CA PHE A 65 -10.03 -1.42 11.91
C PHE A 65 -11.00 -2.60 11.90
N PRO A 66 -12.27 -2.41 11.48
CA PRO A 66 -13.28 -3.45 11.56
C PRO A 66 -12.80 -4.80 11.05
N TYR A 67 -13.13 -5.86 11.79
CA TYR A 67 -12.81 -7.22 11.34
C TYR A 67 -13.63 -7.55 10.09
N GLU A 68 -12.92 -7.84 9.01
CA GLU A 68 -13.49 -8.25 7.75
C GLU A 68 -12.84 -9.56 7.28
N THR A 69 -13.61 -10.35 6.58
CA THR A 69 -13.13 -11.62 6.02
C THR A 69 -12.25 -11.38 4.80
N ASP A 70 -11.43 -12.38 4.45
CA ASP A 70 -10.47 -12.32 3.35
C ASP A 70 -11.10 -11.89 2.02
N ASP A 71 -12.22 -12.49 1.65
CA ASP A 71 -12.96 -12.15 0.45
C ASP A 71 -13.39 -10.67 0.42
N LYS A 72 -13.83 -10.11 1.54
CA LYS A 72 -14.25 -8.72 1.64
C LYS A 72 -13.09 -7.74 1.51
N ILE A 73 -11.97 -7.98 2.18
CA ILE A 73 -10.80 -7.08 2.08
C ILE A 73 -10.18 -7.07 0.67
N HIS A 74 -10.43 -8.10 -0.15
CA HIS A 74 -10.01 -8.11 -1.54
C HIS A 74 -10.94 -7.31 -2.47
N ILE A 75 -12.23 -7.33 -2.21
CA ILE A 75 -13.23 -6.68 -3.05
C ILE A 75 -13.40 -5.21 -2.64
N ASP A 76 -13.42 -4.93 -1.33
CA ASP A 76 -13.85 -3.66 -0.81
C ASP A 76 -12.68 -2.73 -0.46
N SER A 77 -12.76 -1.50 -0.95
CA SER A 77 -11.78 -0.44 -0.65
C SER A 77 -12.12 0.35 0.62
N PHE A 78 -13.19 -0.01 1.32
CA PHE A 78 -13.69 0.77 2.47
C PHE A 78 -12.98 0.46 3.78
N THR A 79 -12.21 -0.62 3.84
CA THR A 79 -11.46 -1.00 5.04
C THR A 79 -10.07 -0.35 5.02
N GLY A 80 -9.73 0.35 6.08
CA GLY A 80 -8.42 0.97 6.26
C GLY A 80 -8.39 2.47 6.01
N PRO A 81 -7.23 3.12 6.23
CA PRO A 81 -7.08 4.56 6.06
C PRO A 81 -6.95 4.94 4.59
N LYS A 82 -7.59 6.03 4.22
CA LYS A 82 -7.45 6.67 2.92
C LYS A 82 -6.51 7.88 3.00
N THR A 83 -5.84 8.16 1.88
CA THR A 83 -4.99 9.34 1.71
C THR A 83 -5.45 10.09 0.48
N ILE A 84 -5.73 11.38 0.62
CA ILE A 84 -6.06 12.28 -0.49
C ILE A 84 -5.00 13.37 -0.52
N ILE A 85 -4.35 13.54 -1.67
CA ILE A 85 -3.29 14.52 -1.87
C ILE A 85 -3.82 15.60 -2.82
N ARG A 86 -3.77 16.85 -2.34
CA ARG A 86 -4.07 18.02 -3.16
C ARG A 86 -2.78 18.60 -3.69
N ILE A 87 -2.68 18.67 -5.01
CA ILE A 87 -1.54 19.28 -5.72
C ILE A 87 -2.03 20.55 -6.40
N THR A 88 -1.30 21.64 -6.21
CA THR A 88 -1.57 22.91 -6.90
C THR A 88 -0.42 23.19 -7.85
N GLU A 89 -0.71 23.28 -9.13
CA GLU A 89 0.25 23.54 -10.19
C GLU A 89 -0.32 24.60 -11.14
N ASN A 90 0.40 25.69 -11.37
CA ASN A 90 -0.01 26.79 -12.24
C ASN A 90 -1.44 27.32 -11.95
N GLY A 91 -1.82 27.38 -10.67
CA GLY A 91 -3.15 27.82 -10.23
C GLY A 91 -4.25 26.76 -10.39
N GLN A 92 -3.96 25.62 -10.97
CA GLN A 92 -4.89 24.50 -11.07
C GLN A 92 -4.75 23.55 -9.89
N ILE A 93 -5.89 23.07 -9.39
CA ILE A 93 -5.95 22.09 -8.30
C ILE A 93 -6.20 20.72 -8.91
N LYS A 94 -5.33 19.76 -8.58
CA LYS A 94 -5.48 18.35 -8.89
C LYS A 94 -5.62 17.58 -7.60
N LEU A 95 -6.57 16.65 -7.54
CA LEU A 95 -6.73 15.73 -6.42
C LEU A 95 -6.24 14.35 -6.84
N TRP A 96 -5.44 13.74 -5.99
CA TRP A 96 -4.95 12.39 -6.17
C TRP A 96 -5.23 11.57 -4.91
N GLU A 97 -5.95 10.47 -5.08
CA GLU A 97 -6.13 9.43 -4.08
C GLU A 97 -5.23 8.23 -4.49
N PRO A 98 -4.04 8.06 -3.87
CA PRO A 98 -3.21 6.88 -4.13
C PRO A 98 -3.97 5.60 -3.77
N PHE A 99 -3.78 4.56 -4.58
CA PHE A 99 -4.43 3.25 -4.46
C PHE A 99 -5.95 3.25 -4.67
N ASP A 100 -6.49 4.34 -5.24
CA ASP A 100 -7.89 4.35 -5.67
C ASP A 100 -8.17 3.19 -6.63
N LYS A 101 -9.31 2.53 -6.42
CA LYS A 101 -9.77 1.38 -7.22
C LYS A 101 -10.81 1.78 -8.27
N SER A 102 -11.12 3.07 -8.41
CA SER A 102 -12.07 3.51 -9.40
C SER A 102 -11.65 3.06 -10.81
N VAL A 103 -12.61 2.57 -11.56
CA VAL A 103 -12.40 2.09 -12.94
C VAL A 103 -11.91 3.22 -13.86
N VAL A 104 -12.19 4.48 -13.48
CA VAL A 104 -11.81 5.66 -14.23
C VAL A 104 -10.75 6.43 -13.43
N ASN A 105 -9.52 5.94 -13.44
CA ASN A 105 -8.40 6.71 -12.90
C ASN A 105 -7.80 7.58 -14.03
N PRO A 106 -7.79 8.93 -13.90
CA PRO A 106 -7.27 9.81 -14.94
C PRO A 106 -5.74 9.80 -15.03
N TYR A 107 -5.07 9.14 -14.09
CA TYR A 107 -3.62 9.15 -13.97
C TYR A 107 -2.98 7.85 -14.47
N LYS A 108 -1.79 7.97 -15.08
CA LYS A 108 -0.91 6.82 -15.33
C LYS A 108 -0.11 6.55 -14.07
N PHE A 109 -0.15 5.33 -13.58
CA PHE A 109 0.51 4.94 -12.34
C PHE A 109 1.16 3.56 -12.42
N THR A 110 2.08 3.33 -11.50
CA THR A 110 2.66 2.02 -11.19
C THR A 110 2.54 1.77 -9.71
N ARG A 111 2.13 0.57 -9.30
CA ARG A 111 2.05 0.15 -7.90
C ARG A 111 3.05 -0.93 -7.60
N ASN A 112 3.77 -0.76 -6.51
CA ASN A 112 4.73 -1.74 -6.00
C ASN A 112 4.39 -2.09 -4.54
N LEU A 113 4.73 -3.31 -4.17
CA LEU A 113 4.55 -3.82 -2.82
C LEU A 113 5.88 -4.37 -2.32
N TYR A 114 6.22 -4.10 -1.05
CA TYR A 114 7.46 -4.58 -0.46
C TYR A 114 7.15 -5.19 0.91
N LYS A 115 7.61 -6.39 1.16
CA LYS A 115 7.51 -7.04 2.46
C LYS A 115 8.91 -7.39 2.93
N ASN A 116 9.23 -7.02 4.17
CA ASN A 116 10.55 -7.33 4.70
C ASN A 116 10.71 -8.84 4.99
N ILE A 117 11.94 -9.30 5.06
CA ILE A 117 12.27 -10.73 5.26
C ILE A 117 11.75 -11.28 6.61
N TRP A 118 11.58 -10.40 7.61
CA TRP A 118 11.05 -10.77 8.93
C TRP A 118 9.52 -10.87 8.94
N GLY A 119 8.84 -10.38 7.92
CA GLY A 119 7.39 -10.44 7.78
C GLY A 119 6.62 -9.48 8.69
N ASN A 120 7.27 -8.50 9.33
CA ASN A 120 6.67 -7.55 10.27
C ASN A 120 6.54 -6.13 9.72
N ALA A 121 6.99 -5.86 8.50
CA ALA A 121 6.84 -4.59 7.80
C ALA A 121 6.37 -4.79 6.36
N LEU A 122 5.43 -3.95 5.94
CA LEU A 122 4.87 -3.95 4.59
C LEU A 122 4.82 -2.52 4.06
N VAL A 123 5.37 -2.30 2.87
CA VAL A 123 5.36 -1.00 2.19
C VAL A 123 4.53 -1.07 0.92
N TYR A 124 3.63 -0.13 0.78
CA TYR A 124 2.89 0.14 -0.45
C TYR A 124 3.47 1.38 -1.13
N GLU A 125 3.65 1.33 -2.42
CA GLU A 125 4.11 2.44 -3.23
C GLU A 125 3.22 2.63 -4.46
N GLU A 126 2.76 3.85 -4.68
CA GLU A 126 2.17 4.26 -5.96
C GLU A 126 2.98 5.41 -6.55
N ILE A 127 3.47 5.21 -7.77
CA ILE A 127 4.17 6.21 -8.56
C ILE A 127 3.17 6.77 -9.58
N ASN A 128 2.82 8.04 -9.43
CA ASN A 128 1.95 8.74 -10.38
C ASN A 128 2.82 9.42 -11.45
N HIS A 129 2.86 8.82 -12.63
CA HIS A 129 3.66 9.31 -13.74
C HIS A 129 3.08 10.58 -14.40
N THR A 130 1.80 10.84 -14.21
CA THR A 130 1.16 12.05 -14.76
C THR A 130 1.46 13.27 -13.91
N LEU A 131 1.57 13.10 -12.60
CA LEU A 131 1.81 14.18 -11.65
C LEU A 131 3.28 14.27 -11.21
N ASN A 132 4.13 13.35 -11.66
CA ASN A 132 5.53 13.23 -11.24
C ASN A 132 5.70 13.19 -9.72
N VAL A 133 4.88 12.39 -9.05
CA VAL A 133 4.88 12.25 -7.59
C VAL A 133 4.78 10.77 -7.23
N SER A 134 5.54 10.32 -6.25
CA SER A 134 5.32 9.02 -5.64
C SER A 134 4.86 9.17 -4.19
N PHE A 135 3.99 8.27 -3.80
CA PHE A 135 3.50 8.12 -2.43
C PHE A 135 3.82 6.72 -1.94
N LYS A 136 4.51 6.66 -0.79
CA LYS A 136 4.78 5.41 -0.07
C LYS A 136 4.16 5.47 1.31
N TYR A 137 3.65 4.33 1.78
CA TYR A 137 3.36 4.17 3.19
C TYR A 137 3.75 2.76 3.66
N LYS A 138 4.25 2.70 4.88
CA LYS A 138 4.69 1.49 5.56
C LYS A 138 3.79 1.20 6.74
N TRP A 139 3.38 -0.06 6.89
CA TRP A 139 2.78 -0.59 8.09
C TRP A 139 3.80 -1.42 8.86
N GLU A 140 3.84 -1.20 10.15
CA GLU A 140 4.65 -1.94 11.11
C GLU A 140 3.86 -2.14 12.41
N ASN A 141 4.17 -3.21 13.12
CA ASN A 141 3.64 -3.45 14.45
C ASN A 141 4.68 -3.05 15.50
N SER A 142 4.24 -2.30 16.50
CA SER A 142 5.07 -1.89 17.64
C SER A 142 4.40 -2.31 18.94
N GLU A 143 5.14 -2.99 19.81
CA GLU A 143 4.65 -3.36 21.13
C GLU A 143 4.21 -2.14 21.94
N LYS A 144 4.97 -1.04 21.86
CA LYS A 144 4.72 0.19 22.60
C LYS A 144 3.62 1.06 21.98
N PHE A 145 3.60 1.20 20.65
CA PHE A 145 2.72 2.16 19.96
C PHE A 145 1.55 1.49 19.24
N GLY A 146 1.55 0.17 19.14
CA GLY A 146 0.52 -0.58 18.43
C GLY A 146 0.75 -0.59 16.92
N LEU A 147 -0.27 -0.22 16.16
CA LEU A 147 -0.20 -0.14 14.70
C LEU A 147 0.46 1.17 14.29
N VAL A 148 1.58 1.10 13.60
CA VAL A 148 2.34 2.26 13.14
C VAL A 148 2.24 2.38 11.63
N ARG A 149 1.81 3.55 11.14
CA ARG A 149 1.82 3.89 9.72
C ARG A 149 2.76 5.06 9.46
N THR A 150 3.80 4.83 8.68
CA THR A 150 4.71 5.87 8.22
C THR A 150 4.43 6.18 6.75
N SER A 151 4.35 7.45 6.37
CA SER A 151 4.06 7.86 4.99
C SER A 151 5.13 8.82 4.47
N CYS A 152 5.43 8.71 3.18
CA CYS A 152 6.41 9.56 2.50
C CYS A 152 5.86 9.95 1.11
N ILE A 153 6.04 11.23 0.75
CA ILE A 153 5.75 11.76 -0.58
C ILE A 153 7.07 12.23 -1.19
N VAL A 154 7.32 11.80 -2.43
CA VAL A 154 8.51 12.21 -3.18
C VAL A 154 8.07 12.81 -4.50
N ILE A 155 8.56 14.01 -4.82
CA ILE A 155 8.39 14.64 -6.13
C ILE A 155 9.48 14.05 -7.03
N THR A 156 9.07 13.39 -8.10
CA THR A 156 9.96 12.80 -9.10
C THR A 156 10.07 13.79 -10.26
N SER A 157 11.20 14.45 -10.34
CA SER A 157 11.53 15.36 -11.46
C SER A 157 11.91 14.60 -12.71
#